data_64c95d8380b3425f68d0c8cc24cf92dc
#
_entry.id   64c95d8380b3425f68d0c8cc24cf92dc
#
_cell.length_a   1.000
_cell.length_b   1.000
_cell.length_c   1.000
_cell.angle_alpha   90.00
_cell.angle_beta   90.00
_cell.angle_gamma   90.00
#
_symmetry.space_group_name_H-M   'P 1'
#
loop_
_entity.id
_entity.type
_entity.pdbx_description
1 polymer ?
#
loop_
_entity_poly.entity_id
_entity_poly.type
_entity_poly.pdbx_seq_one_letter_code
_entity_poly.pdbx_strand_id
1 'polypeptide(L)'
;MLAWVAFVAAALVLLASPSSAIGVVSIDYGTEWIKAALVKPGMPFDLVLGRDSKRKVQASVAFKGKVPTDGRLEKMERLLSSDAYAFASRSPLQSYHAAKLLLGQTCRADGKDTPAVEYYRSVLGNHVTQLPGGYESGSTCVIMPSPSTLPTTFWRPEEIVGMQLDHMRELAEETSGELLNIGRSFSSIFDSARNGLDTVITVPIFYTLHERQALLDAALLAGFRPQLISDAAAAATSYAHSRTFAKPERHIFYDAGSGSVRATLVEMGPSTDSTRSGANRVTVLDAAWDRLAGGLAMDLVVRDMMADAFDKANPSEPSVRQNARAMARLLREANKIKHVLSANAAA
;
A
#
# COMPACT_ATOMS: atom_id res chain seq x y z
N MET A 1 -1.36 -55.82 -26.32
CA MET A 1 -0.97 -54.55 -26.96
C MET A 1 -1.98 -53.43 -26.76
N LEU A 2 -3.27 -53.62 -26.97
CA LEU A 2 -4.29 -52.54 -26.79
C LEU A 2 -4.38 -51.98 -25.37
N ALA A 3 -4.23 -52.80 -24.32
CA ALA A 3 -4.30 -52.34 -22.91
C ALA A 3 -3.12 -51.43 -22.52
N TRP A 4 -1.96 -51.60 -23.11
CA TRP A 4 -0.79 -50.74 -22.89
C TRP A 4 -0.93 -49.37 -23.53
N VAL A 5 -1.52 -49.32 -24.74
CA VAL A 5 -1.78 -48.06 -25.45
C VAL A 5 -2.85 -47.22 -24.72
N ALA A 6 -3.88 -47.89 -24.17
CA ALA A 6 -4.89 -47.22 -23.38
C ALA A 6 -4.34 -46.65 -22.07
N PHE A 7 -3.41 -47.37 -21.39
CA PHE A 7 -2.77 -46.91 -20.16
C PHE A 7 -1.82 -45.73 -20.42
N VAL A 8 -1.05 -45.75 -21.50
CA VAL A 8 -0.17 -44.64 -21.90
C VAL A 8 -0.98 -43.42 -22.33
N ALA A 9 -2.11 -43.62 -23.05
CA ALA A 9 -3.00 -42.54 -23.43
C ALA A 9 -3.71 -41.92 -22.20
N ALA A 10 -4.15 -42.76 -21.24
CA ALA A 10 -4.72 -42.25 -19.97
C ALA A 10 -3.68 -41.54 -19.09
N ALA A 11 -2.44 -42.02 -19.06
CA ALA A 11 -1.33 -41.35 -18.35
C ALA A 11 -0.95 -40.03 -19.02
N LEU A 12 -0.98 -39.92 -20.34
CA LEU A 12 -0.74 -38.68 -21.09
C LEU A 12 -1.89 -37.65 -20.91
N VAL A 13 -3.13 -38.12 -20.78
CA VAL A 13 -4.29 -37.24 -20.46
C VAL A 13 -4.25 -36.76 -19.00
N LEU A 14 -3.73 -37.60 -18.08
CA LEU A 14 -3.55 -37.20 -16.67
C LEU A 14 -2.32 -36.29 -16.47
N LEU A 15 -1.35 -36.30 -17.39
CA LEU A 15 -0.19 -35.39 -17.41
C LEU A 15 -0.46 -34.08 -18.15
N ALA A 16 -1.49 -34.04 -18.99
CA ALA A 16 -2.07 -32.81 -19.51
C ALA A 16 -3.01 -32.20 -18.45
N SER A 17 -2.48 -31.85 -17.28
CA SER A 17 -3.14 -30.87 -16.43
C SER A 17 -3.36 -29.65 -17.33
N PRO A 18 -4.60 -29.14 -17.50
CA PRO A 18 -4.74 -27.83 -18.09
C PRO A 18 -3.86 -26.94 -17.26
N SER A 19 -2.88 -26.28 -17.87
CA SER A 19 -2.20 -25.16 -17.24
C SER A 19 -3.33 -24.21 -16.88
N SER A 20 -3.76 -24.23 -15.62
CA SER A 20 -4.76 -23.30 -15.13
C SER A 20 -4.21 -21.94 -15.52
N ALA A 21 -4.94 -21.27 -16.37
CA ALA A 21 -4.54 -19.99 -16.89
C ALA A 21 -4.36 -19.07 -15.68
N ILE A 22 -3.10 -18.82 -15.34
CA ILE A 22 -2.71 -18.10 -14.15
C ILE A 22 -3.16 -16.65 -14.35
N GLY A 23 -4.06 -16.18 -13.49
CA GLY A 23 -4.43 -14.78 -13.49
C GLY A 23 -3.28 -13.91 -12.95
N VAL A 24 -3.26 -12.64 -13.31
CA VAL A 24 -2.33 -11.63 -12.79
C VAL A 24 -3.10 -10.65 -11.94
N VAL A 25 -2.65 -10.43 -10.70
CA VAL A 25 -3.15 -9.34 -9.84
C VAL A 25 -2.20 -8.17 -9.95
N SER A 26 -2.71 -7.02 -10.36
CA SER A 26 -1.97 -5.76 -10.33
C SER A 26 -2.49 -4.89 -9.19
N ILE A 27 -1.58 -4.39 -8.34
CA ILE A 27 -1.89 -3.60 -7.16
C ILE A 27 -1.23 -2.24 -7.29
N ASP A 28 -2.04 -1.18 -7.34
CA ASP A 28 -1.59 0.20 -7.14
C ASP A 28 -1.63 0.49 -5.63
N TYR A 29 -0.45 0.33 -4.98
CA TYR A 29 -0.32 0.52 -3.54
C TYR A 29 -0.03 1.99 -3.21
N GLY A 30 -1.09 2.76 -2.92
CA GLY A 30 -1.02 4.16 -2.53
C GLY A 30 -0.85 4.37 -1.01
N THR A 31 -0.56 5.61 -0.59
CA THR A 31 -0.42 5.96 0.84
C THR A 31 -1.76 5.97 1.58
N GLU A 32 -2.82 6.41 0.92
CA GLU A 32 -4.17 6.49 1.49
C GLU A 32 -5.11 5.45 0.89
N TRP A 33 -4.96 5.13 -0.39
CA TRP A 33 -5.84 4.23 -1.11
C TRP A 33 -5.06 3.16 -1.84
N ILE A 34 -5.55 1.94 -1.78
CA ILE A 34 -5.07 0.80 -2.56
C ILE A 34 -6.12 0.50 -3.63
N LYS A 35 -5.67 0.20 -4.83
CA LYS A 35 -6.52 -0.24 -5.94
C LYS A 35 -5.91 -1.50 -6.52
N ALA A 36 -6.75 -2.41 -6.98
CA ALA A 36 -6.27 -3.59 -7.65
C ALA A 36 -7.15 -3.98 -8.84
N ALA A 37 -6.54 -4.65 -9.78
CA ALA A 37 -7.22 -5.26 -10.91
C ALA A 37 -6.74 -6.70 -11.08
N LEU A 38 -7.66 -7.56 -11.49
CA LEU A 38 -7.44 -8.96 -11.80
C LEU A 38 -7.50 -9.15 -13.32
N VAL A 39 -6.47 -9.76 -13.87
CA VAL A 39 -6.43 -10.13 -15.29
C VAL A 39 -6.46 -11.65 -15.40
N LYS A 40 -7.46 -12.20 -16.10
CA LYS A 40 -7.56 -13.62 -16.42
C LYS A 40 -7.42 -13.79 -17.92
N PRO A 41 -6.74 -14.84 -18.41
CA PRO A 41 -6.67 -15.13 -19.82
C PRO A 41 -8.05 -15.28 -20.47
N GLY A 42 -8.25 -14.59 -21.60
CA GLY A 42 -9.52 -14.64 -22.33
C GLY A 42 -10.66 -13.82 -21.73
N MET A 43 -10.42 -13.10 -20.63
CA MET A 43 -11.41 -12.21 -20.01
C MET A 43 -10.87 -10.76 -19.94
N PRO A 44 -11.74 -9.75 -20.04
CA PRO A 44 -11.33 -8.39 -19.75
C PRO A 44 -10.84 -8.29 -18.31
N PHE A 45 -10.00 -7.30 -18.00
CA PHE A 45 -9.57 -7.06 -16.63
C PHE A 45 -10.77 -6.62 -15.75
N ASP A 46 -10.84 -7.17 -14.55
CA ASP A 46 -11.82 -6.80 -13.54
C ASP A 46 -11.17 -5.95 -12.45
N LEU A 47 -11.89 -4.91 -12.01
CA LEU A 47 -11.47 -4.13 -10.86
C LEU A 47 -11.86 -4.86 -9.57
N VAL A 48 -10.90 -5.05 -8.69
CA VAL A 48 -11.15 -5.56 -7.35
C VAL A 48 -11.85 -4.49 -6.53
N LEU A 49 -13.05 -4.80 -6.06
CA LEU A 49 -13.86 -3.89 -5.27
C LEU A 49 -13.64 -4.12 -3.78
N GLY A 50 -13.66 -3.04 -3.01
CA GLY A 50 -13.78 -3.12 -1.55
C GLY A 50 -15.13 -3.70 -1.12
N ARG A 51 -15.23 -4.13 0.14
CA ARG A 51 -16.50 -4.62 0.72
C ARG A 51 -17.63 -3.59 0.70
N ASP A 52 -17.28 -2.31 0.58
CA ASP A 52 -18.21 -1.18 0.36
C ASP A 52 -18.51 -0.91 -1.12
N SER A 53 -18.20 -1.85 -2.02
CA SER A 53 -18.37 -1.79 -3.47
C SER A 53 -17.62 -0.63 -4.15
N LYS A 54 -16.61 -0.07 -3.49
CA LYS A 54 -15.78 0.99 -4.08
C LYS A 54 -14.56 0.41 -4.80
N ARG A 55 -14.11 1.12 -5.83
CA ARG A 55 -12.93 0.77 -6.65
C ARG A 55 -11.60 1.09 -5.96
N LYS A 56 -11.63 1.57 -4.73
CA LYS A 56 -10.46 1.93 -3.92
C LYS A 56 -10.69 1.51 -2.47
N VAL A 57 -9.70 0.91 -1.88
CA VAL A 57 -9.70 0.37 -0.52
C VAL A 57 -8.81 1.26 0.35
N GLN A 58 -9.28 1.64 1.53
CA GLN A 58 -8.49 2.50 2.43
C GLN A 58 -7.25 1.75 2.93
N ALA A 59 -6.08 2.35 2.79
CA ALA A 59 -4.81 1.81 3.30
C ALA A 59 -4.70 2.04 4.82
N SER A 60 -5.52 1.33 5.59
CA SER A 60 -5.66 1.51 7.03
C SER A 60 -5.85 0.19 7.75
N VAL A 61 -5.19 0.04 8.90
CA VAL A 61 -5.34 -1.07 9.85
C VAL A 61 -5.58 -0.49 11.22
N ALA A 62 -6.40 -1.15 12.02
CA ALA A 62 -6.57 -0.80 13.44
C ALA A 62 -6.80 -2.06 14.29
N PHE A 63 -6.50 -1.95 15.58
CA PHE A 63 -6.72 -3.04 16.54
C PHE A 63 -7.64 -2.57 17.64
N LYS A 64 -8.82 -3.21 17.70
CA LYS A 64 -9.84 -2.90 18.68
C LYS A 64 -9.69 -3.81 19.90
N GLY A 65 -9.70 -3.22 21.08
CA GLY A 65 -9.59 -3.92 22.36
C GLY A 65 -8.59 -3.26 23.29
N LYS A 66 -8.44 -3.82 24.48
CA LYS A 66 -7.38 -3.42 25.41
C LYS A 66 -6.05 -4.05 24.95
N VAL A 67 -4.99 -3.26 24.98
CA VAL A 67 -3.65 -3.80 24.75
C VAL A 67 -3.37 -4.85 25.83
N PRO A 68 -3.11 -6.12 25.44
CA PRO A 68 -2.90 -7.18 26.41
C PRO A 68 -1.65 -6.95 27.25
N THR A 69 -1.74 -7.25 28.54
CA THR A 69 -0.60 -7.14 29.48
C THR A 69 0.49 -8.19 29.22
N ASP A 70 0.14 -9.27 28.53
CA ASP A 70 1.06 -10.34 28.10
C ASP A 70 1.74 -10.06 26.75
N GLY A 71 1.47 -8.89 26.16
CA GLY A 71 2.05 -8.45 24.90
C GLY A 71 1.50 -9.15 23.65
N ARG A 72 0.47 -9.99 23.78
CA ARG A 72 -0.10 -10.76 22.67
C ARG A 72 -1.13 -9.95 21.90
N LEU A 73 -0.66 -9.16 20.93
CA LEU A 73 -1.50 -8.30 20.08
C LEU A 73 -2.49 -9.10 19.20
N GLU A 74 -2.23 -10.36 18.92
CA GLU A 74 -3.10 -11.26 18.18
C GLU A 74 -4.46 -11.52 18.86
N LYS A 75 -4.58 -11.21 20.15
CA LYS A 75 -5.85 -11.27 20.88
C LYS A 75 -6.77 -10.09 20.62
N MET A 76 -6.29 -9.05 19.93
CA MET A 76 -7.10 -7.89 19.59
C MET A 76 -7.85 -8.13 18.27
N GLU A 77 -9.07 -7.59 18.18
CA GLU A 77 -9.83 -7.59 16.93
C GLU A 77 -9.17 -6.69 15.88
N ARG A 78 -8.74 -7.26 14.76
CA ARG A 78 -8.17 -6.51 13.64
C ARG A 78 -9.26 -5.91 12.77
N LEU A 79 -9.23 -4.61 12.60
CA LEU A 79 -10.06 -3.86 11.65
C LEU A 79 -9.23 -3.46 10.44
N LEU A 80 -9.84 -3.45 9.27
CA LEU A 80 -9.20 -3.15 7.99
C LEU A 80 -9.98 -2.09 7.21
N SER A 81 -9.31 -1.43 6.28
CA SER A 81 -9.93 -0.49 5.33
C SER A 81 -10.76 0.61 6.02
N SER A 82 -12.00 0.83 5.54
CA SER A 82 -12.91 1.88 6.02
C SER A 82 -13.25 1.76 7.50
N ASP A 83 -13.35 0.54 8.04
CA ASP A 83 -13.63 0.31 9.45
C ASP A 83 -12.47 0.74 10.33
N ALA A 84 -11.23 0.42 9.93
CA ALA A 84 -10.02 0.88 10.59
C ALA A 84 -9.89 2.41 10.53
N TYR A 85 -10.18 3.00 9.37
CA TYR A 85 -10.16 4.45 9.19
C TYR A 85 -11.18 5.16 10.08
N ALA A 86 -12.40 4.63 10.17
CA ALA A 86 -13.42 5.19 11.04
C ALA A 86 -13.07 5.03 12.53
N PHE A 87 -12.41 3.94 12.91
CA PHE A 87 -12.02 3.65 14.29
C PHE A 87 -10.95 4.62 14.83
N ALA A 88 -10.12 5.21 13.97
CA ALA A 88 -9.06 6.14 14.35
C ALA A 88 -9.57 7.35 15.16
N SER A 89 -10.79 7.83 14.87
CA SER A 89 -11.41 8.92 15.66
C SER A 89 -11.73 8.55 17.10
N ARG A 90 -11.71 7.25 17.44
CA ARG A 90 -11.95 6.73 18.80
C ARG A 90 -10.66 6.26 19.48
N SER A 91 -9.76 5.65 18.71
CA SER A 91 -8.51 5.04 19.19
C SER A 91 -7.36 5.30 18.20
N PRO A 92 -6.90 6.56 18.09
CA PRO A 92 -5.88 6.93 17.11
C PRO A 92 -4.57 6.18 17.31
N LEU A 93 -4.15 5.93 18.54
CA LEU A 93 -2.89 5.25 18.83
C LEU A 93 -2.90 3.75 18.47
N GLN A 94 -4.08 3.16 18.30
CA GLN A 94 -4.27 1.78 17.86
C GLN A 94 -4.70 1.70 16.39
N SER A 95 -4.58 2.80 15.65
CA SER A 95 -4.95 2.91 14.23
C SER A 95 -3.74 3.35 13.43
N TYR A 96 -3.48 2.67 12.31
CA TYR A 96 -2.26 2.80 11.54
C TYR A 96 -2.65 3.20 10.11
N HIS A 97 -2.60 4.50 9.86
CA HIS A 97 -2.80 5.10 8.54
C HIS A 97 -1.46 5.44 7.93
N ALA A 98 -1.38 5.49 6.62
CA ALA A 98 -0.18 5.91 5.91
C ALA A 98 1.10 5.13 6.26
N ALA A 99 0.99 3.87 6.71
CA ALA A 99 2.14 3.04 7.10
C ALA A 99 3.16 2.86 5.97
N LYS A 100 2.75 3.06 4.71
CA LYS A 100 3.62 3.13 3.54
C LYS A 100 4.80 4.11 3.71
N LEU A 101 4.61 5.20 4.46
CA LEU A 101 5.65 6.22 4.71
C LEU A 101 6.81 5.68 5.56
N LEU A 102 6.58 4.62 6.33
CA LEU A 102 7.57 4.02 7.23
C LEU A 102 8.33 2.84 6.61
N LEU A 103 7.90 2.33 5.45
CA LEU A 103 8.57 1.19 4.80
C LEU A 103 10.05 1.52 4.55
N GLY A 104 10.93 0.65 5.05
CA GLY A 104 12.38 0.79 4.88
C GLY A 104 12.99 2.02 5.57
N GLN A 105 12.24 2.71 6.43
CA GLN A 105 12.77 3.81 7.22
C GLN A 105 13.52 3.29 8.45
N THR A 106 14.51 4.07 8.88
CA THR A 106 15.27 3.79 10.09
C THR A 106 14.92 4.80 11.18
N CYS A 107 14.73 4.31 12.41
CA CYS A 107 14.54 5.12 13.60
C CYS A 107 15.82 5.13 14.44
N ARG A 108 16.13 6.26 15.02
CA ARG A 108 17.37 6.48 15.76
C ARG A 108 17.07 6.64 17.26
N ALA A 109 17.95 6.05 18.08
CA ALA A 109 17.87 6.20 19.53
C ALA A 109 18.11 7.65 20.01
N ASP A 110 18.83 8.45 19.21
CA ASP A 110 19.12 9.86 19.50
C ASP A 110 17.97 10.81 19.10
N GLY A 111 16.84 10.27 18.61
CA GLY A 111 15.66 11.01 18.18
C GLY A 111 15.84 11.84 16.90
N LYS A 112 16.99 11.74 16.22
CA LYS A 112 17.22 12.39 14.93
C LYS A 112 16.74 11.50 13.79
N ASP A 113 15.44 11.32 13.73
CA ASP A 113 14.79 10.48 12.74
C ASP A 113 14.71 11.14 11.35
N THR A 114 14.35 10.35 10.34
CA THR A 114 14.15 10.86 8.99
C THR A 114 12.91 11.76 8.92
N PRO A 115 12.85 12.74 8.00
CA PRO A 115 11.66 13.56 7.80
C PRO A 115 10.38 12.74 7.54
N ALA A 116 10.50 11.57 6.94
CA ALA A 116 9.36 10.66 6.70
C ALA A 116 8.81 10.09 8.02
N VAL A 117 9.65 9.77 8.99
CA VAL A 117 9.23 9.29 10.32
C VAL A 117 8.51 10.40 11.09
N GLU A 118 9.08 11.62 11.11
CA GLU A 118 8.44 12.77 11.76
C GLU A 118 7.10 13.10 11.10
N TYR A 119 7.04 13.05 9.79
CA TYR A 119 5.80 13.25 9.03
C TYR A 119 4.74 12.20 9.40
N TYR A 120 5.12 10.92 9.49
CA TYR A 120 4.22 9.86 9.92
C TYR A 120 3.68 10.10 11.33
N ARG A 121 4.55 10.47 12.29
CA ARG A 121 4.12 10.77 13.67
C ARG A 121 3.08 11.89 13.74
N SER A 122 3.17 12.86 12.84
CA SER A 122 2.23 13.98 12.81
C SER A 122 0.81 13.58 12.37
N VAL A 123 0.62 12.42 11.74
CA VAL A 123 -0.69 11.99 11.23
C VAL A 123 -1.67 11.68 12.35
N LEU A 124 -1.37 10.66 13.18
CA LEU A 124 -2.23 10.22 14.29
C LEU A 124 -1.54 10.26 15.66
N GLY A 125 -0.29 10.72 15.72
CA GLY A 125 0.49 10.73 16.95
C GLY A 125 0.92 9.34 17.42
N ASN A 126 1.01 8.37 16.51
CA ASN A 126 1.49 7.03 16.83
C ASN A 126 2.91 7.08 17.39
N HIS A 127 3.17 6.26 18.39
CA HIS A 127 4.51 6.14 18.96
C HIS A 127 5.38 5.27 18.07
N VAL A 128 6.31 5.89 17.37
CA VAL A 128 7.29 5.22 16.50
C VAL A 128 8.67 5.33 17.13
N THR A 129 9.37 4.22 17.23
CA THR A 129 10.69 4.16 17.87
C THR A 129 11.58 3.14 17.18
N GLN A 130 12.83 3.08 17.59
CA GLN A 130 13.77 2.05 17.21
C GLN A 130 13.35 0.69 17.76
N LEU A 131 13.58 -0.39 17.01
CA LEU A 131 13.35 -1.75 17.48
C LEU A 131 14.14 -2.01 18.78
N PRO A 132 13.47 -2.40 19.88
CA PRO A 132 14.14 -2.71 21.14
C PRO A 132 15.17 -3.86 20.98
N GLY A 133 16.39 -3.67 21.51
CA GLY A 133 17.46 -4.66 21.40
C GLY A 133 18.15 -4.74 20.02
N GLY A 134 17.81 -3.85 19.10
CA GLY A 134 18.46 -3.74 17.79
C GLY A 134 19.90 -3.29 17.91
N TYR A 135 20.79 -4.06 17.28
CA TYR A 135 22.21 -3.74 17.17
C TYR A 135 22.42 -2.62 16.16
N GLU A 136 23.13 -1.58 16.61
CA GLU A 136 23.78 -0.53 15.82
C GLU A 136 22.93 0.53 15.09
N SER A 137 23.59 1.63 14.77
CA SER A 137 23.10 2.84 14.12
C SER A 137 22.24 2.55 12.86
N GLY A 138 20.93 2.67 12.99
CA GLY A 138 20.01 2.56 11.89
C GLY A 138 19.07 1.36 11.95
N SER A 139 18.57 1.01 13.13
CA SER A 139 17.59 -0.08 13.24
C SER A 139 16.23 0.31 12.71
N THR A 140 15.51 -0.70 12.21
CA THR A 140 14.15 -0.62 11.68
C THR A 140 13.21 0.08 12.66
N CYS A 141 12.38 0.97 12.15
CA CYS A 141 11.29 1.58 12.92
C CYS A 141 10.26 0.53 13.34
N VAL A 142 9.73 0.68 14.53
CA VAL A 142 8.56 -0.08 15.01
C VAL A 142 7.51 0.87 15.54
N ILE A 143 6.26 0.47 15.44
CA ILE A 143 5.10 1.25 15.88
C ILE A 143 4.54 0.57 17.12
N MET A 144 4.49 1.30 18.22
CA MET A 144 3.93 0.82 19.50
C MET A 144 2.48 1.29 19.66
N PRO A 145 1.58 0.44 20.16
CA PRO A 145 0.18 0.79 20.37
C PRO A 145 -0.02 1.81 21.52
N SER A 146 0.98 1.97 22.38
CA SER A 146 1.00 2.98 23.44
C SER A 146 2.43 3.17 23.94
N PRO A 147 2.83 4.40 24.36
CA PRO A 147 4.14 4.65 24.97
C PRO A 147 4.39 3.86 26.25
N SER A 148 3.31 3.45 26.94
CA SER A 148 3.37 2.70 28.21
C SER A 148 3.31 1.18 28.03
N THR A 149 3.29 0.67 26.78
CA THR A 149 3.31 -0.77 26.53
C THR A 149 4.69 -1.36 26.76
N LEU A 150 4.72 -2.66 27.06
CA LEU A 150 5.97 -3.41 27.17
C LEU A 150 6.78 -3.25 25.87
N PRO A 151 8.12 -3.15 25.96
CA PRO A 151 8.98 -3.02 24.77
C PRO A 151 8.84 -4.16 23.76
N THR A 152 8.19 -5.25 24.14
CA THR A 152 7.92 -6.44 23.29
C THR A 152 6.62 -6.31 22.48
N THR A 153 5.82 -5.26 22.70
CA THR A 153 4.51 -5.10 22.06
C THR A 153 4.59 -4.01 21.00
N PHE A 154 4.88 -4.39 19.76
CA PHE A 154 5.02 -3.47 18.64
C PHE A 154 4.63 -4.13 17.32
N TRP A 155 4.42 -3.31 16.29
CA TRP A 155 4.28 -3.72 14.89
C TRP A 155 5.44 -3.19 14.06
N ARG A 156 5.94 -4.00 13.14
CA ARG A 156 6.81 -3.50 12.07
C ARG A 156 5.94 -2.86 10.97
N PRO A 157 6.43 -1.82 10.29
CA PRO A 157 5.71 -1.26 9.14
C PRO A 157 5.34 -2.31 8.10
N GLU A 158 6.24 -3.28 7.85
CA GLU A 158 6.03 -4.39 6.91
C GLU A 158 4.86 -5.28 7.32
N GLU A 159 4.63 -5.50 8.62
CA GLU A 159 3.50 -6.29 9.12
C GLU A 159 2.17 -5.55 8.90
N ILE A 160 2.11 -4.24 9.17
CA ILE A 160 0.92 -3.43 8.91
C ILE A 160 0.60 -3.38 7.42
N VAL A 161 1.61 -3.18 6.58
CA VAL A 161 1.45 -3.18 5.12
C VAL A 161 1.08 -4.58 4.62
N GLY A 162 1.69 -5.63 5.18
CA GLY A 162 1.35 -7.02 4.89
C GLY A 162 -0.12 -7.33 5.15
N MET A 163 -0.68 -6.85 6.27
CA MET A 163 -2.12 -7.01 6.57
C MET A 163 -3.02 -6.29 5.56
N GLN A 164 -2.60 -5.12 5.06
CA GLN A 164 -3.33 -4.40 4.01
C GLN A 164 -3.30 -5.16 2.68
N LEU A 165 -2.15 -5.71 2.33
CA LEU A 165 -1.99 -6.52 1.11
C LEU A 165 -2.71 -7.86 1.22
N ASP A 166 -2.72 -8.52 2.39
CA ASP A 166 -3.48 -9.73 2.65
C ASP A 166 -4.99 -9.49 2.45
N HIS A 167 -5.49 -8.33 2.92
CA HIS A 167 -6.88 -7.94 2.66
C HIS A 167 -7.17 -7.74 1.16
N MET A 168 -6.21 -7.16 0.41
CA MET A 168 -6.36 -7.05 -1.05
C MET A 168 -6.37 -8.40 -1.74
N ARG A 169 -5.63 -9.38 -1.21
CA ARG A 169 -5.65 -10.76 -1.68
C ARG A 169 -7.04 -11.39 -1.46
N GLU A 170 -7.60 -11.25 -0.25
CA GLU A 170 -8.95 -11.75 0.05
C GLU A 170 -10.00 -11.15 -0.90
N LEU A 171 -9.96 -9.83 -1.12
CA LEU A 171 -10.88 -9.17 -2.05
C LEU A 171 -10.71 -9.62 -3.50
N ALA A 172 -9.48 -9.90 -3.93
CA ALA A 172 -9.21 -10.42 -5.25
C ALA A 172 -9.72 -11.87 -5.40
N GLU A 173 -9.61 -12.69 -4.36
CA GLU A 173 -10.20 -14.04 -4.28
C GLU A 173 -11.74 -13.97 -4.35
N GLU A 174 -12.36 -13.07 -3.59
CA GLU A 174 -13.80 -12.83 -3.65
C GLU A 174 -14.26 -12.39 -5.06
N THR A 175 -13.49 -11.50 -5.70
CA THR A 175 -13.78 -11.01 -7.07
C THR A 175 -13.63 -12.11 -8.11
N SER A 176 -12.63 -12.99 -7.95
CA SER A 176 -12.36 -14.05 -8.91
C SER A 176 -13.34 -15.21 -8.84
N GLY A 177 -14.03 -15.38 -7.71
CA GLY A 177 -14.83 -16.58 -7.40
C GLY A 177 -14.00 -17.85 -7.21
N GLU A 178 -12.68 -17.74 -7.25
CA GLU A 178 -11.72 -18.83 -7.09
C GLU A 178 -10.77 -18.48 -5.97
N LEU A 179 -10.41 -19.47 -5.16
CA LEU A 179 -9.28 -19.33 -4.26
C LEU A 179 -8.04 -19.09 -5.14
N LEU A 180 -7.47 -17.93 -5.01
CA LEU A 180 -6.17 -17.65 -5.59
C LEU A 180 -5.20 -18.53 -4.80
N ASN A 181 -4.88 -19.71 -5.32
CA ASN A 181 -4.09 -20.76 -4.67
C ASN A 181 -2.65 -20.28 -4.41
N ILE A 182 -2.55 -19.24 -3.60
CA ILE A 182 -1.32 -18.82 -2.97
C ILE A 182 -1.15 -19.82 -1.83
N GLY A 183 -0.19 -20.72 -2.00
CA GLY A 183 0.01 -21.83 -1.10
C GLY A 183 -0.01 -21.43 0.39
N ARG A 184 -1.11 -21.72 1.05
CA ARG A 184 -1.25 -21.62 2.51
C ARG A 184 -0.41 -22.66 3.27
N SER A 185 0.31 -23.52 2.57
CA SER A 185 1.18 -24.52 3.18
C SER A 185 2.59 -23.94 3.37
N PHE A 186 3.11 -24.02 4.57
CA PHE A 186 4.51 -23.67 4.89
C PHE A 186 5.52 -24.38 3.99
N SER A 187 5.17 -25.56 3.45
CA SER A 187 5.94 -26.29 2.46
C SER A 187 5.97 -25.62 1.08
N SER A 188 4.98 -24.79 0.75
CA SER A 188 4.90 -24.10 -0.55
C SER A 188 5.79 -22.85 -0.65
N ILE A 189 6.30 -22.36 0.48
CA ILE A 189 7.33 -21.29 0.49
C ILE A 189 8.59 -21.76 -0.25
N PHE A 190 8.87 -23.05 -0.21
CA PHE A 190 10.01 -23.67 -0.88
C PHE A 190 9.70 -24.26 -2.25
N ASP A 191 8.42 -24.42 -2.60
CA ASP A 191 8.00 -24.97 -3.89
C ASP A 191 7.78 -23.82 -4.90
N SER A 192 8.90 -23.25 -5.28
CA SER A 192 9.02 -21.94 -5.97
C SER A 192 8.44 -21.87 -7.37
N ALA A 193 7.93 -22.96 -7.92
CA ALA A 193 7.87 -23.05 -9.37
C ALA A 193 6.47 -23.01 -10.01
N ARG A 194 5.34 -23.17 -9.27
CA ARG A 194 4.11 -23.51 -10.01
C ARG A 194 2.76 -22.95 -9.56
N ASN A 195 2.57 -22.31 -8.41
CA ASN A 195 1.21 -22.06 -7.91
C ASN A 195 0.96 -20.68 -7.29
N GLY A 196 1.64 -19.62 -7.68
CA GLY A 196 1.35 -18.26 -7.24
C GLY A 196 0.74 -17.44 -8.36
N LEU A 197 -0.27 -16.63 -8.06
CA LEU A 197 -0.65 -15.57 -8.97
C LEU A 197 0.54 -14.68 -9.23
N ASP A 198 0.82 -14.46 -10.50
CA ASP A 198 1.71 -13.39 -10.88
C ASP A 198 1.15 -12.08 -10.34
N THR A 199 1.94 -11.38 -9.58
CA THR A 199 1.52 -10.13 -8.95
C THR A 199 2.46 -9.02 -9.36
N VAL A 200 1.89 -7.87 -9.69
CA VAL A 200 2.64 -6.65 -9.96
C VAL A 200 2.20 -5.59 -8.96
N ILE A 201 3.14 -4.99 -8.24
CA ILE A 201 2.86 -3.91 -7.29
C ILE A 201 3.59 -2.64 -7.71
N THR A 202 2.89 -1.51 -7.70
CA THR A 202 3.49 -0.21 -8.01
C THR A 202 4.33 0.30 -6.83
N VAL A 203 5.46 0.92 -7.17
CA VAL A 203 6.32 1.62 -6.21
C VAL A 203 6.61 3.02 -6.70
N PRO A 204 6.74 4.01 -5.80
CA PRO A 204 7.23 5.33 -6.16
C PRO A 204 8.63 5.24 -6.78
N ILE A 205 8.87 6.06 -7.80
CA ILE A 205 10.17 6.06 -8.50
C ILE A 205 11.35 6.37 -7.57
N PHE A 206 11.11 7.15 -6.53
CA PHE A 206 12.10 7.56 -5.54
C PHE A 206 12.39 6.51 -4.45
N TYR A 207 11.71 5.36 -4.44
CA TYR A 207 11.97 4.32 -3.46
C TYR A 207 13.40 3.80 -3.58
N THR A 208 14.11 3.86 -2.47
CA THR A 208 15.44 3.25 -2.29
C THR A 208 15.35 1.73 -2.34
N LEU A 209 16.49 1.07 -2.41
CA LEU A 209 16.56 -0.39 -2.37
C LEU A 209 15.93 -0.95 -1.08
N HIS A 210 16.18 -0.31 0.07
CA HIS A 210 15.61 -0.71 1.36
C HIS A 210 14.08 -0.58 1.38
N GLU A 211 13.53 0.52 0.86
CA GLU A 211 12.08 0.72 0.78
C GLU A 211 11.40 -0.28 -0.16
N ARG A 212 12.06 -0.62 -1.28
CA ARG A 212 11.58 -1.66 -2.19
C ARG A 212 11.61 -3.04 -1.54
N GLN A 213 12.70 -3.37 -0.84
CA GLN A 213 12.80 -4.64 -0.11
C GLN A 213 11.75 -4.75 0.98
N ALA A 214 11.53 -3.70 1.78
CA ALA A 214 10.50 -3.67 2.81
C ALA A 214 9.08 -3.91 2.23
N LEU A 215 8.79 -3.37 1.04
CA LEU A 215 7.52 -3.66 0.37
C LEU A 215 7.44 -5.10 -0.13
N LEU A 216 8.54 -5.67 -0.64
CA LEU A 216 8.60 -7.10 -1.03
C LEU A 216 8.39 -8.00 0.18
N ASP A 217 9.00 -7.69 1.33
CA ASP A 217 8.84 -8.44 2.57
C ASP A 217 7.39 -8.37 3.07
N ALA A 218 6.77 -7.19 3.03
CA ALA A 218 5.34 -7.03 3.34
C ALA A 218 4.44 -7.84 2.41
N ALA A 219 4.73 -7.85 1.12
CA ALA A 219 3.99 -8.63 0.14
C ALA A 219 4.17 -10.13 0.35
N LEU A 220 5.37 -10.57 0.72
CA LEU A 220 5.65 -11.97 1.06
C LEU A 220 4.87 -12.41 2.31
N LEU A 221 4.75 -11.56 3.33
CA LEU A 221 3.90 -11.81 4.51
C LEU A 221 2.42 -12.01 4.13
N ALA A 222 1.95 -11.31 3.10
CA ALA A 222 0.62 -11.47 2.54
C ALA A 222 0.46 -12.66 1.58
N GLY A 223 1.54 -13.41 1.34
CA GLY A 223 1.57 -14.56 0.43
C GLY A 223 1.80 -14.20 -1.04
N PHE A 224 2.10 -12.94 -1.37
CA PHE A 224 2.43 -12.51 -2.72
C PHE A 224 3.92 -12.67 -3.02
N ARG A 225 4.25 -12.85 -4.30
CA ARG A 225 5.62 -12.78 -4.84
C ARG A 225 5.63 -11.78 -6.01
N PRO A 226 5.58 -10.48 -5.73
CA PRO A 226 5.33 -9.51 -6.77
C PRO A 226 6.59 -9.15 -7.55
N GLN A 227 6.35 -8.75 -8.80
CA GLN A 227 7.26 -7.86 -9.51
C GLN A 227 6.92 -6.41 -9.14
N LEU A 228 7.95 -5.59 -8.95
CA LEU A 228 7.77 -4.16 -8.70
C LEU A 228 7.91 -3.37 -9.99
N ILE A 229 6.96 -2.46 -10.22
CA ILE A 229 7.01 -1.51 -11.33
C ILE A 229 6.92 -0.09 -10.77
N SER A 230 7.63 0.85 -11.39
CA SER A 230 7.42 2.27 -11.07
C SER A 230 5.99 2.69 -11.41
N ASP A 231 5.34 3.40 -10.50
CA ASP A 231 3.99 3.94 -10.69
C ASP A 231 3.89 4.84 -11.93
N ALA A 232 4.91 5.67 -12.19
CA ALA A 232 4.97 6.48 -13.41
C ALA A 232 5.10 5.61 -14.67
N ALA A 233 5.89 4.53 -14.64
CA ALA A 233 5.98 3.61 -15.76
C ALA A 233 4.66 2.89 -16.02
N ALA A 234 3.95 2.48 -14.96
CA ALA A 234 2.63 1.86 -15.06
C ALA A 234 1.60 2.82 -15.67
N ALA A 235 1.56 4.08 -15.21
CA ALA A 235 0.68 5.12 -15.75
C ALA A 235 0.99 5.42 -17.21
N ALA A 236 2.28 5.56 -17.57
CA ALA A 236 2.72 5.81 -18.93
C ALA A 236 2.40 4.64 -19.87
N THR A 237 2.56 3.40 -19.41
CA THR A 237 2.22 2.21 -20.17
C THR A 237 0.71 2.15 -20.44
N SER A 238 -0.11 2.43 -19.43
CA SER A 238 -1.58 2.49 -19.60
C SER A 238 -1.99 3.59 -20.57
N TYR A 239 -1.36 4.76 -20.49
CA TYR A 239 -1.59 5.86 -21.44
C TYR A 239 -1.19 5.50 -22.86
N ALA A 240 -0.03 4.87 -23.04
CA ALA A 240 0.49 4.46 -24.33
C ALA A 240 -0.31 3.31 -24.98
N HIS A 241 -0.90 2.43 -24.15
CA HIS A 241 -1.66 1.27 -24.64
C HIS A 241 -2.85 1.66 -25.55
N SER A 242 -3.50 2.77 -25.25
CA SER A 242 -4.67 3.27 -26.02
C SER A 242 -4.30 4.22 -27.17
N ARG A 243 -3.01 4.33 -27.52
CA ARG A 243 -2.52 5.33 -28.49
C ARG A 243 -1.53 4.73 -29.46
N THR A 244 -1.42 5.36 -30.62
CA THR A 244 -0.39 5.05 -31.61
C THR A 244 0.50 6.29 -31.79
N PHE A 245 1.81 6.11 -31.70
CA PHE A 245 2.79 7.16 -31.89
C PHE A 245 3.50 6.99 -33.22
N ALA A 246 3.40 8.00 -34.09
CA ALA A 246 4.12 8.00 -35.40
C ALA A 246 5.63 8.27 -35.22
N LYS A 247 5.99 8.99 -34.14
CA LYS A 247 7.39 9.35 -33.77
C LYS A 247 7.49 9.40 -32.24
N PRO A 248 8.71 9.40 -31.68
CA PRO A 248 8.89 9.57 -30.25
C PRO A 248 8.33 10.93 -29.78
N GLU A 249 7.56 10.91 -28.70
CA GLU A 249 6.97 12.07 -28.04
C GLU A 249 7.35 12.05 -26.56
N ARG A 250 7.57 13.24 -25.99
CA ARG A 250 7.87 13.39 -24.56
C ARG A 250 6.68 13.95 -23.81
N HIS A 251 6.35 13.31 -22.71
CA HIS A 251 5.22 13.66 -21.84
C HIS A 251 5.69 13.77 -20.40
N ILE A 252 5.09 14.69 -19.65
CA ILE A 252 5.27 14.78 -18.21
C ILE A 252 4.06 14.16 -17.55
N PHE A 253 4.27 13.14 -16.74
CA PHE A 253 3.28 12.58 -15.84
C PHE A 253 3.41 13.26 -14.49
N TYR A 254 2.43 14.10 -14.16
CA TYR A 254 2.35 14.78 -12.88
C TYR A 254 1.37 14.03 -11.99
N ASP A 255 1.86 13.45 -10.91
CA ASP A 255 1.10 12.67 -9.94
C ASP A 255 1.14 13.36 -8.58
N ALA A 256 0.02 13.94 -8.17
CA ALA A 256 -0.20 14.50 -6.84
C ALA A 256 -1.01 13.51 -5.99
N GLY A 257 -0.30 12.61 -5.33
CA GLY A 257 -0.87 11.60 -4.45
C GLY A 257 -1.18 12.12 -3.05
N SER A 258 -1.58 11.22 -2.15
CA SER A 258 -1.78 11.57 -0.73
C SER A 258 -0.45 11.82 -0.01
N GLY A 259 0.54 10.94 -0.16
CA GLY A 259 1.79 10.99 0.60
C GLY A 259 2.99 11.57 -0.15
N SER A 260 2.87 11.94 -1.40
CA SER A 260 3.94 12.57 -2.20
C SER A 260 3.42 13.19 -3.48
N VAL A 261 4.19 14.11 -4.06
CA VAL A 261 3.98 14.67 -5.40
C VAL A 261 5.16 14.28 -6.28
N ARG A 262 4.90 13.95 -7.55
CA ARG A 262 5.91 13.53 -8.52
C ARG A 262 5.63 14.12 -9.89
N ALA A 263 6.70 14.47 -10.60
CA ALA A 263 6.67 14.80 -12.01
C ALA A 263 7.69 13.90 -12.72
N THR A 264 7.24 13.10 -13.68
CA THR A 264 8.10 12.13 -14.39
C THR A 264 8.09 12.43 -15.87
N LEU A 265 9.27 12.63 -16.45
CA LEU A 265 9.45 12.81 -17.89
C LEU A 265 9.56 11.46 -18.56
N VAL A 266 8.68 11.18 -19.49
CA VAL A 266 8.62 9.91 -20.21
C VAL A 266 8.64 10.15 -21.70
N GLU A 267 9.44 9.38 -22.43
CA GLU A 267 9.40 9.31 -23.88
C GLU A 267 8.61 8.08 -24.32
N MET A 268 7.65 8.28 -25.19
CA MET A 268 6.82 7.22 -25.79
C MET A 268 6.92 7.29 -27.29
N GLY A 269 6.96 6.12 -27.93
CA GLY A 269 7.09 6.05 -29.39
C GLY A 269 6.93 4.62 -29.89
N PRO A 270 7.02 4.42 -31.21
CA PRO A 270 6.96 3.08 -31.78
C PRO A 270 8.10 2.20 -31.26
N SER A 271 7.83 0.93 -31.04
CA SER A 271 8.88 -0.02 -30.67
C SER A 271 9.86 -0.19 -31.83
N THR A 272 11.14 -0.20 -31.50
CA THR A 272 12.21 -0.55 -32.46
C THR A 272 12.44 -2.05 -32.56
N ASP A 273 11.78 -2.84 -31.73
CA ASP A 273 11.86 -4.30 -31.75
C ASP A 273 10.94 -4.86 -32.83
N SER A 274 11.56 -5.44 -33.86
CA SER A 274 10.85 -6.02 -35.00
C SER A 274 9.94 -7.21 -34.62
N THR A 275 10.20 -7.87 -33.49
CA THR A 275 9.39 -8.99 -32.99
C THR A 275 8.10 -8.50 -32.32
N ARG A 276 8.01 -7.20 -32.01
CA ARG A 276 6.88 -6.53 -31.33
C ARG A 276 6.25 -5.47 -32.22
N SER A 277 6.02 -5.81 -33.48
CA SER A 277 5.40 -4.87 -34.43
C SER A 277 4.08 -4.32 -33.89
N GLY A 278 3.91 -3.00 -33.94
CA GLY A 278 2.74 -2.29 -33.42
C GLY A 278 2.75 -2.01 -31.91
N ALA A 279 3.75 -2.45 -31.16
CA ALA A 279 3.90 -2.09 -29.76
C ALA A 279 4.48 -0.70 -29.59
N ASN A 280 4.16 -0.06 -28.49
CA ASN A 280 4.76 1.20 -28.06
C ASN A 280 5.94 0.95 -27.11
N ARG A 281 7.01 1.74 -27.25
CA ARG A 281 8.09 1.80 -26.31
C ARG A 281 7.83 2.94 -25.31
N VAL A 282 7.99 2.65 -24.03
CA VAL A 282 7.87 3.63 -22.94
C VAL A 282 9.23 3.68 -22.22
N THR A 283 9.83 4.85 -22.14
CA THR A 283 11.13 5.07 -21.51
C THR A 283 11.02 6.22 -20.51
N VAL A 284 11.27 5.96 -19.24
CA VAL A 284 11.38 7.00 -18.23
C VAL A 284 12.75 7.67 -18.39
N LEU A 285 12.74 8.99 -18.61
CA LEU A 285 13.96 9.78 -18.86
C LEU A 285 14.46 10.44 -17.58
N ASP A 286 13.55 11.04 -16.79
CA ASP A 286 13.90 11.78 -15.58
C ASP A 286 12.68 11.88 -14.64
N ALA A 287 12.92 12.20 -13.37
CA ALA A 287 11.88 12.43 -12.39
C ALA A 287 12.28 13.41 -11.31
N ALA A 288 11.31 14.22 -10.87
CA ALA A 288 11.41 15.06 -9.69
C ALA A 288 10.26 14.73 -8.73
N TRP A 289 10.50 14.91 -7.44
CA TRP A 289 9.50 14.56 -6.42
C TRP A 289 9.67 15.36 -5.14
N ASP A 290 8.57 15.45 -4.39
CA ASP A 290 8.55 15.85 -3.00
C ASP A 290 7.83 14.77 -2.17
N ARG A 291 8.51 14.23 -1.17
CA ARG A 291 8.02 13.13 -0.32
C ARG A 291 7.15 13.61 0.84
N LEU A 292 7.09 14.91 1.09
CA LEU A 292 6.34 15.53 2.17
C LEU A 292 5.18 16.39 1.68
N ALA A 293 5.06 16.56 0.35
CA ALA A 293 3.94 17.21 -0.30
C ALA A 293 2.86 16.19 -0.67
N GLY A 294 1.62 16.66 -0.82
CA GLY A 294 0.50 15.82 -1.25
C GLY A 294 -0.77 16.09 -0.46
N GLY A 295 -1.80 15.28 -0.71
CA GLY A 295 -3.12 15.44 -0.09
C GLY A 295 -3.11 15.34 1.43
N LEU A 296 -2.27 14.48 2.00
CA LEU A 296 -2.13 14.34 3.44
C LEU A 296 -1.49 15.58 4.07
N ALA A 297 -0.50 16.20 3.42
CA ALA A 297 0.10 17.45 3.90
C ALA A 297 -0.94 18.57 3.95
N MET A 298 -1.83 18.67 2.94
CA MET A 298 -2.94 19.61 2.96
C MET A 298 -3.89 19.35 4.11
N ASP A 299 -4.22 18.08 4.39
CA ASP A 299 -5.07 17.70 5.52
C ASP A 299 -4.45 18.11 6.85
N LEU A 300 -3.14 17.93 7.03
CA LEU A 300 -2.43 18.32 8.24
C LEU A 300 -2.44 19.84 8.44
N VAL A 301 -2.24 20.61 7.38
CA VAL A 301 -2.32 22.09 7.44
C VAL A 301 -3.72 22.54 7.87
N VAL A 302 -4.76 22.02 7.23
CA VAL A 302 -6.16 22.37 7.57
C VAL A 302 -6.49 21.92 8.99
N ARG A 303 -6.09 20.73 9.40
CA ARG A 303 -6.23 20.24 10.79
C ARG A 303 -5.60 21.22 11.80
N ASP A 304 -4.39 21.66 11.51
CA ASP A 304 -3.64 22.52 12.44
C ASP A 304 -4.24 23.94 12.50
N MET A 305 -4.74 24.46 11.36
CA MET A 305 -5.53 25.70 11.37
C MET A 305 -6.80 25.59 12.21
N MET A 306 -7.51 24.46 12.14
CA MET A 306 -8.70 24.20 12.95
C MET A 306 -8.34 24.07 14.44
N ALA A 307 -7.22 23.45 14.75
CA ALA A 307 -6.72 23.33 16.13
C ALA A 307 -6.35 24.69 16.73
N ASP A 308 -5.67 25.55 15.94
CA ASP A 308 -5.34 26.93 16.36
C ASP A 308 -6.60 27.77 16.62
N ALA A 309 -7.58 27.65 15.72
CA ALA A 309 -8.86 28.36 15.87
C ALA A 309 -9.62 27.91 17.15
N PHE A 310 -9.61 26.59 17.42
CA PHE A 310 -10.21 26.04 18.64
C PHE A 310 -9.52 26.53 19.90
N ASP A 311 -8.19 26.45 19.98
CA ASP A 311 -7.40 26.88 21.13
C ASP A 311 -7.56 28.39 21.39
N LYS A 312 -7.61 29.19 20.33
CA LYS A 312 -7.89 30.64 20.43
C LYS A 312 -9.29 30.96 20.95
N ALA A 313 -10.28 30.16 20.55
CA ALA A 313 -11.67 30.35 21.04
C ALA A 313 -11.88 29.85 22.48
N ASN A 314 -11.01 28.97 22.99
CA ASN A 314 -11.14 28.34 24.31
C ASN A 314 -9.84 28.49 25.13
N PRO A 315 -9.43 29.71 25.46
CA PRO A 315 -8.10 29.96 26.11
C PRO A 315 -7.98 29.43 27.54
N SER A 316 -9.08 29.06 28.18
CA SER A 316 -9.11 28.46 29.51
C SER A 316 -8.98 26.95 29.51
N GLU A 317 -9.13 26.31 28.35
CA GLU A 317 -9.04 24.85 28.20
C GLU A 317 -7.61 24.43 27.81
N PRO A 318 -7.19 23.22 28.16
CA PRO A 318 -5.95 22.66 27.62
C PRO A 318 -5.97 22.62 26.08
N SER A 319 -4.82 22.87 25.44
CA SER A 319 -4.72 22.81 23.98
C SER A 319 -5.28 21.50 23.43
N VAL A 320 -6.11 21.60 22.39
CA VAL A 320 -6.69 20.44 21.70
C VAL A 320 -5.63 19.46 21.18
N ARG A 321 -4.41 19.94 20.94
CA ARG A 321 -3.26 19.13 20.49
C ARG A 321 -2.83 18.10 21.53
N GLN A 322 -3.13 18.29 22.81
CA GLN A 322 -2.87 17.31 23.85
C GLN A 322 -3.86 16.14 23.83
N ASN A 323 -4.94 16.24 23.07
CA ASN A 323 -5.97 15.21 22.96
C ASN A 323 -5.89 14.50 21.61
N ALA A 324 -5.24 13.33 21.58
CA ALA A 324 -5.06 12.53 20.37
C ALA A 324 -6.38 12.20 19.65
N ARG A 325 -7.49 11.97 20.40
CA ARG A 325 -8.80 11.69 19.81
C ARG A 325 -9.39 12.92 19.11
N ALA A 326 -9.23 14.09 19.74
CA ALA A 326 -9.68 15.36 19.15
C ALA A 326 -8.88 15.64 17.86
N MET A 327 -7.57 15.49 17.89
CA MET A 327 -6.70 15.68 16.72
C MET A 327 -7.05 14.70 15.57
N ALA A 328 -7.33 13.43 15.88
CA ALA A 328 -7.77 12.47 14.88
C ALA A 328 -9.14 12.81 14.25
N ARG A 329 -10.07 13.37 15.06
CA ARG A 329 -11.34 13.89 14.52
C ARG A 329 -11.13 15.11 13.65
N LEU A 330 -10.29 16.06 14.08
CA LEU A 330 -9.94 17.23 13.27
C LEU A 330 -9.28 16.81 11.94
N LEU A 331 -8.38 15.83 11.95
CA LEU A 331 -7.78 15.32 10.71
C LEU A 331 -8.83 14.76 9.74
N ARG A 332 -9.79 13.99 10.26
CA ARG A 332 -10.88 13.45 9.44
C ARG A 332 -11.77 14.55 8.86
N GLU A 333 -12.11 15.57 9.63
CA GLU A 333 -12.89 16.70 9.15
C GLU A 333 -12.06 17.55 8.16
N ALA A 334 -10.77 17.75 8.41
CA ALA A 334 -9.87 18.44 7.46
C ALA A 334 -9.84 17.74 6.09
N ASN A 335 -9.77 16.41 6.06
CA ASN A 335 -9.84 15.65 4.80
C ASN A 335 -11.17 15.88 4.08
N LYS A 336 -12.32 15.90 4.79
CA LYS A 336 -13.61 16.22 4.19
C LYS A 336 -13.67 17.65 3.64
N ILE A 337 -13.20 18.62 4.44
CA ILE A 337 -13.16 20.04 4.03
C ILE A 337 -12.32 20.21 2.77
N LYS A 338 -11.13 19.58 2.72
CA LYS A 338 -10.30 19.57 1.50
C LYS A 338 -11.08 19.08 0.29
N HIS A 339 -11.84 17.98 0.42
CA HIS A 339 -12.65 17.46 -0.68
C HIS A 339 -13.79 18.42 -1.09
N VAL A 340 -14.44 19.05 -0.12
CA VAL A 340 -15.49 20.04 -0.41
C VAL A 340 -14.90 21.26 -1.13
N LEU A 341 -13.81 21.82 -0.62
CA LEU A 341 -13.16 23.00 -1.19
C LEU A 341 -12.50 22.74 -2.55
N SER A 342 -12.22 21.50 -2.92
CA SER A 342 -11.72 21.17 -4.26
C SER A 342 -12.81 21.29 -5.34
N ALA A 343 -14.08 21.30 -4.95
CA ALA A 343 -15.22 21.40 -5.86
C ALA A 343 -16.07 22.67 -5.63
N ASN A 344 -15.95 23.31 -4.46
CA ASN A 344 -16.77 24.45 -4.06
C ASN A 344 -15.89 25.59 -3.52
N ALA A 345 -16.39 26.82 -3.64
CA ALA A 345 -15.69 28.01 -3.16
C ALA A 345 -15.73 28.18 -1.63
N ALA A 346 -16.60 27.45 -0.93
CA ALA A 346 -16.75 27.45 0.53
C ALA A 346 -17.12 26.05 1.07
N ALA A 347 -16.79 25.80 2.33
CA ALA A 347 -17.07 24.56 3.06
C ALA A 347 -17.71 24.88 4.41
#